data_eb93af8dfd1c6c0d539ca5c4b55a7fda
#
_entry.id   eb93af8dfd1c6c0d539ca5c4b55a7fda
#
_cell.length_a   1.000
_cell.length_b   1.000
_cell.length_c   1.000
_cell.angle_alpha   90.00
_cell.angle_beta   90.00
_cell.angle_gamma   90.00
#
_symmetry.space_group_name_H-M   'P 1'
#
loop_
_entity.id
_entity.type
_entity.pdbx_description
1 polymer ?
#
loop_
_entity_poly.entity_id
_entity_poly.type
_entity_poly.pdbx_seq_one_letter_code
_entity_poly.pdbx_strand_id
1 'polypeptide(L)'
;MKRLLFYAILSTLAAASAAPAQAPLPVKMHPAKAADRSAAIISIQAQLRAFGRDDYKTAVTYQSAGLKKNFPSPEAFRAMMTRTYPEFAHYKTVTFGPAQSDITGTHLAVLASITGQDGVKVRAVYLMVREAKIYHVEGVAGGAQFPQQDSGASRDV
;
A
#
# COMPACT_ATOMS: atom_id res chain seq x y z
N MET A 1 -57.02 -43.79 -2.74
CA MET A 1 -55.61 -44.10 -3.07
C MET A 1 -55.18 -43.17 -4.18
N LYS A 2 -54.48 -42.10 -3.83
CA LYS A 2 -53.98 -41.10 -4.80
C LYS A 2 -52.47 -41.25 -4.90
N ARG A 3 -51.97 -41.69 -6.04
CA ARG A 3 -50.55 -41.76 -6.36
C ARG A 3 -50.09 -40.37 -6.79
N LEU A 4 -49.22 -39.78 -6.03
CA LEU A 4 -48.49 -38.53 -6.37
C LEU A 4 -47.24 -38.92 -7.20
N LEU A 5 -47.24 -38.47 -8.46
CA LEU A 5 -46.08 -38.56 -9.33
C LEU A 5 -45.13 -37.40 -8.95
N PHE A 6 -43.94 -37.72 -8.49
CA PHE A 6 -42.84 -36.75 -8.33
C PHE A 6 -42.17 -36.55 -9.69
N TYR A 7 -42.30 -35.36 -10.24
CA TYR A 7 -41.49 -34.92 -11.37
C TYR A 7 -40.12 -34.46 -10.82
N ALA A 8 -39.08 -35.22 -11.13
CA ALA A 8 -37.71 -34.82 -10.91
C ALA A 8 -37.31 -33.83 -11.98
N ILE A 9 -37.15 -32.56 -11.59
CA ILE A 9 -36.57 -31.54 -12.45
C ILE A 9 -35.04 -31.68 -12.35
N LEU A 10 -34.44 -32.21 -13.43
CA LEU A 10 -32.99 -32.29 -13.59
C LEU A 10 -32.46 -30.90 -13.95
N SER A 11 -32.01 -30.12 -12.94
CA SER A 11 -31.34 -28.87 -13.16
C SER A 11 -29.91 -29.14 -13.60
N THR A 12 -29.63 -28.95 -14.88
CA THR A 12 -28.27 -28.92 -15.42
C THR A 12 -27.57 -27.66 -14.94
N LEU A 13 -26.68 -27.85 -13.97
CA LEU A 13 -25.78 -26.78 -13.50
C LEU A 13 -24.70 -26.55 -14.58
N ALA A 14 -24.86 -25.52 -15.39
CA ALA A 14 -23.82 -25.08 -16.30
C ALA A 14 -22.68 -24.53 -15.48
N ALA A 15 -21.59 -25.27 -15.34
CA ALA A 15 -20.34 -24.80 -14.78
C ALA A 15 -19.77 -23.74 -15.74
N ALA A 16 -19.96 -22.47 -15.40
CA ALA A 16 -19.22 -21.39 -16.04
C ALA A 16 -17.75 -21.56 -15.67
N SER A 17 -16.96 -22.03 -16.65
CA SER A 17 -15.51 -22.09 -16.54
C SER A 17 -14.99 -20.65 -16.47
N ALA A 18 -14.74 -20.14 -15.27
CA ALA A 18 -14.03 -18.91 -15.08
C ALA A 18 -12.60 -19.12 -15.59
N ALA A 19 -12.25 -18.45 -16.68
CA ALA A 19 -10.88 -18.40 -17.14
C ALA A 19 -10.00 -17.89 -15.98
N PRO A 20 -8.83 -18.50 -15.72
CA PRO A 20 -7.95 -18.01 -14.68
C PRO A 20 -7.59 -16.56 -15.01
N ALA A 21 -7.88 -15.66 -14.09
CA ALA A 21 -7.43 -14.28 -14.19
C ALA A 21 -5.90 -14.33 -14.31
N GLN A 22 -5.39 -13.92 -15.47
CA GLN A 22 -3.96 -13.85 -15.71
C GLN A 22 -3.38 -12.90 -14.66
N ALA A 23 -2.49 -13.41 -13.81
CA ALA A 23 -1.74 -12.57 -12.89
C ALA A 23 -1.03 -11.49 -13.72
N PRO A 24 -1.08 -10.21 -13.30
CA PRO A 24 -0.38 -9.15 -14.01
C PRO A 24 1.09 -9.56 -14.18
N LEU A 25 1.62 -9.41 -15.38
CA LEU A 25 3.03 -9.70 -15.63
C LEU A 25 3.88 -8.87 -14.66
N PRO A 26 4.93 -9.44 -14.06
CA PRO A 26 5.76 -8.70 -13.14
C PRO A 26 6.38 -7.49 -13.85
N VAL A 27 6.01 -6.29 -13.39
CA VAL A 27 6.61 -5.06 -13.91
C VAL A 27 8.08 -5.08 -13.54
N LYS A 28 8.96 -5.01 -14.53
CA LYS A 28 10.40 -4.96 -14.29
C LYS A 28 10.76 -3.63 -13.65
N MET A 29 11.25 -3.69 -12.41
CA MET A 29 11.66 -2.52 -11.64
C MET A 29 13.17 -2.30 -11.76
N HIS A 30 13.57 -1.04 -11.78
CA HIS A 30 14.96 -0.57 -11.85
C HIS A 30 15.21 0.42 -10.71
N PRO A 31 16.47 0.69 -10.34
CA PRO A 31 16.76 1.78 -9.42
C PRO A 31 16.14 3.09 -9.92
N ALA A 32 15.38 3.75 -9.06
CA ALA A 32 14.73 5.01 -9.41
C ALA A 32 15.79 6.13 -9.60
N LYS A 33 15.52 7.05 -10.52
CA LYS A 33 16.32 8.27 -10.65
C LYS A 33 16.24 9.06 -9.35
N ALA A 34 17.35 9.71 -8.97
CA ALA A 34 17.44 10.48 -7.73
C ALA A 34 16.35 11.56 -7.65
N ALA A 35 16.05 12.25 -8.74
CA ALA A 35 15.01 13.27 -8.81
C ALA A 35 13.61 12.69 -8.54
N ASP A 36 13.28 11.54 -9.15
CA ASP A 36 12.00 10.87 -8.98
C ASP A 36 11.84 10.36 -7.55
N ARG A 37 12.89 9.74 -6.99
CA ARG A 37 12.91 9.33 -5.59
C ARG A 37 12.68 10.52 -4.65
N SER A 38 13.36 11.64 -4.87
CA SER A 38 13.21 12.84 -4.04
C SER A 38 11.79 13.41 -4.12
N ALA A 39 11.23 13.49 -5.32
CA ALA A 39 9.86 13.97 -5.53
C ALA A 39 8.81 13.07 -4.82
N ALA A 40 8.98 11.75 -4.88
CA ALA A 40 8.10 10.81 -4.17
C ALA A 40 8.21 10.97 -2.65
N ILE A 41 9.43 11.08 -2.12
CA ILE A 41 9.68 11.29 -0.68
C ILE A 41 9.02 12.58 -0.18
N ILE A 42 9.05 13.66 -0.94
CA ILE A 42 8.37 14.92 -0.58
C ILE A 42 6.87 14.68 -0.34
N SER A 43 6.21 13.95 -1.23
CA SER A 43 4.77 13.63 -1.08
C SER A 43 4.50 12.73 0.13
N ILE A 44 5.32 11.70 0.34
CA ILE A 44 5.20 10.81 1.51
C ILE A 44 5.36 11.60 2.81
N GLN A 45 6.40 12.43 2.90
CA GLN A 45 6.63 13.25 4.09
C GLN A 45 5.51 14.27 4.34
N ALA A 46 4.94 14.83 3.28
CA ALA A 46 3.82 15.76 3.40
C ALA A 46 2.58 15.05 3.95
N GLN A 47 2.29 13.84 3.47
CA GLN A 47 1.20 13.02 4.00
C GLN A 47 1.44 12.63 5.46
N LEU A 48 2.64 12.15 5.82
CA LEU A 48 2.98 11.80 7.19
C LEU A 48 2.87 13.00 8.14
N ARG A 49 3.31 14.19 7.72
CA ARG A 49 3.13 15.42 8.52
C ARG A 49 1.66 15.77 8.72
N ALA A 50 0.82 15.53 7.73
CA ALA A 50 -0.63 15.71 7.87
C ALA A 50 -1.22 14.72 8.88
N PHE A 51 -0.81 13.45 8.88
CA PHE A 51 -1.19 12.48 9.91
C PHE A 51 -0.78 12.96 11.31
N GLY A 52 0.45 13.41 11.48
CA GLY A 52 0.97 13.89 12.77
C GLY A 52 0.21 15.12 13.32
N ARG A 53 -0.54 15.82 12.49
CA ARG A 53 -1.43 16.93 12.89
C ARG A 53 -2.90 16.56 12.95
N ASP A 54 -3.22 15.27 12.77
CA ASP A 54 -4.60 14.76 12.64
C ASP A 54 -5.38 15.42 11.46
N ASP A 55 -4.66 15.93 10.47
CA ASP A 55 -5.23 16.62 9.30
C ASP A 55 -5.44 15.63 8.15
N TYR A 56 -6.41 14.75 8.29
CA TYR A 56 -6.72 13.74 7.29
C TYR A 56 -7.34 14.32 6.02
N LYS A 57 -7.94 15.49 6.09
CA LYS A 57 -8.42 16.21 4.90
C LYS A 57 -7.26 16.56 3.97
N THR A 58 -6.16 17.05 4.52
CA THR A 58 -4.93 17.29 3.75
C THR A 58 -4.24 15.99 3.37
N ALA A 59 -4.18 15.00 4.27
CA ALA A 59 -3.51 13.73 4.01
C ALA A 59 -4.07 12.99 2.79
N VAL A 60 -5.39 12.99 2.57
CA VAL A 60 -6.02 12.35 1.42
C VAL A 60 -5.69 13.03 0.08
N THR A 61 -5.22 14.27 0.09
CA THR A 61 -4.81 14.95 -1.15
C THR A 61 -3.57 14.33 -1.77
N TYR A 62 -2.74 13.67 -0.96
CA TYR A 62 -1.54 12.94 -1.40
C TYR A 62 -1.82 11.51 -1.85
N GLN A 63 -3.06 11.04 -1.79
CA GLN A 63 -3.45 9.74 -2.34
C GLN A 63 -3.68 9.85 -3.85
N SER A 64 -3.38 8.75 -4.57
CA SER A 64 -3.76 8.61 -5.97
C SER A 64 -5.27 8.64 -6.14
N ALA A 65 -5.72 8.95 -7.34
CA ALA A 65 -7.14 8.90 -7.69
C ALA A 65 -7.73 7.50 -7.46
N GLY A 66 -6.92 6.44 -7.68
CA GLY A 66 -7.32 5.06 -7.42
C GLY A 66 -7.50 4.78 -5.94
N LEU A 67 -6.54 5.19 -5.11
CA LEU A 67 -6.60 4.95 -3.65
C LEU A 67 -7.75 5.72 -2.99
N LYS A 68 -8.02 6.95 -3.41
CA LYS A 68 -9.14 7.77 -2.89
C LYS A 68 -10.50 7.08 -3.02
N LYS A 69 -10.71 6.28 -4.07
CA LYS A 69 -11.97 5.55 -4.27
C LYS A 69 -12.25 4.50 -3.19
N ASN A 70 -11.23 4.05 -2.48
CA ASN A 70 -11.38 3.05 -1.43
C ASN A 70 -11.88 3.62 -0.10
N PHE A 71 -11.90 4.95 0.02
CA PHE A 71 -12.31 5.64 1.24
C PHE A 71 -13.38 6.68 0.92
N PRO A 72 -14.60 6.55 1.50
CA PRO A 72 -15.70 7.46 1.21
C PRO A 72 -15.49 8.87 1.78
N SER A 73 -14.62 9.00 2.80
CA SER A 73 -14.34 10.29 3.43
C SER A 73 -12.96 10.28 4.12
N PRO A 74 -12.40 11.47 4.43
CA PRO A 74 -11.19 11.60 5.26
C PRO A 74 -11.34 10.95 6.63
N GLU A 75 -12.52 10.97 7.23
CA GLU A 75 -12.82 10.37 8.53
C GLU A 75 -12.76 8.84 8.47
N ALA A 76 -13.28 8.24 7.40
CA ALA A 76 -13.16 6.80 7.16
C ALA A 76 -11.70 6.38 6.99
N PHE A 77 -10.90 7.17 6.27
CA PHE A 77 -9.48 6.95 6.13
C PHE A 77 -8.75 7.10 7.48
N ARG A 78 -9.07 8.13 8.26
CA ARG A 78 -8.55 8.32 9.62
C ARG A 78 -8.81 7.12 10.52
N ALA A 79 -10.06 6.65 10.56
CA ALA A 79 -10.44 5.51 11.39
C ALA A 79 -9.67 4.24 11.01
N MET A 80 -9.46 4.00 9.73
CA MET A 80 -8.65 2.89 9.24
C MET A 80 -7.18 3.04 9.65
N MET A 81 -6.57 4.22 9.44
CA MET A 81 -5.17 4.47 9.75
C MET A 81 -4.88 4.34 11.25
N THR A 82 -5.68 4.95 12.09
CA THR A 82 -5.48 4.91 13.56
C THR A 82 -5.67 3.51 14.15
N ARG A 83 -6.52 2.70 13.54
CA ARG A 83 -6.77 1.32 13.99
C ARG A 83 -5.74 0.33 13.45
N THR A 84 -5.37 0.45 12.19
CA THR A 84 -4.60 -0.58 11.47
C THR A 84 -3.11 -0.22 11.35
N TYR A 85 -2.80 1.09 11.30
CA TYR A 85 -1.45 1.59 11.08
C TYR A 85 -1.09 2.72 12.07
N PRO A 86 -1.18 2.46 13.39
CA PRO A 86 -0.96 3.49 14.41
C PRO A 86 0.43 4.11 14.33
N GLU A 87 1.47 3.35 13.91
CA GLU A 87 2.83 3.85 13.78
C GLU A 87 2.95 4.93 12.68
N PHE A 88 2.11 4.84 11.64
CA PHE A 88 2.03 5.86 10.58
C PHE A 88 1.20 7.06 11.04
N ALA A 89 0.04 6.79 11.65
CA ALA A 89 -0.85 7.83 12.15
C ALA A 89 -0.18 8.70 13.24
N HIS A 90 0.66 8.09 14.07
CA HIS A 90 1.37 8.72 15.19
C HIS A 90 2.88 8.48 15.08
N TYR A 91 3.47 8.77 13.92
CA TYR A 91 4.88 8.56 13.72
C TYR A 91 5.73 9.56 14.55
N LYS A 92 6.89 9.10 14.99
CA LYS A 92 7.93 9.91 15.64
C LYS A 92 9.03 10.28 14.66
N THR A 93 9.52 9.28 13.92
CA THR A 93 10.56 9.48 12.90
C THR A 93 10.29 8.63 11.67
N VAL A 94 10.82 9.06 10.55
CA VAL A 94 10.82 8.31 9.30
C VAL A 94 12.17 8.44 8.62
N THR A 95 12.68 7.33 8.09
CA THR A 95 13.86 7.29 7.23
C THR A 95 13.50 6.59 5.92
N PHE A 96 14.15 6.99 4.84
CA PHE A 96 13.89 6.45 3.52
C PHE A 96 15.09 5.71 2.97
N GLY A 97 14.86 4.48 2.54
CA GLY A 97 15.83 3.63 1.88
C GLY A 97 15.85 3.81 0.36
N PRO A 98 16.28 2.76 -0.35
CA PRO A 98 16.25 2.71 -1.81
C PRO A 98 14.85 2.88 -2.37
N ALA A 99 14.78 3.38 -3.61
CA ALA A 99 13.57 3.40 -4.40
C ALA A 99 13.81 2.69 -5.74
N GLN A 100 12.79 2.03 -6.22
CA GLN A 100 12.74 1.41 -7.54
C GLN A 100 11.63 2.04 -8.36
N SER A 101 11.77 2.06 -9.68
CA SER A 101 10.74 2.54 -10.58
C SER A 101 10.55 1.60 -11.76
N ASP A 102 9.39 1.69 -12.40
CA ASP A 102 9.22 1.16 -13.73
C ASP A 102 10.08 1.94 -14.75
N ILE A 103 10.16 1.46 -15.96
CA ILE A 103 11.00 2.08 -17.00
C ILE A 103 10.56 3.49 -17.38
N THR A 104 9.29 3.83 -17.14
CA THR A 104 8.72 5.15 -17.47
C THR A 104 8.90 6.16 -16.32
N GLY A 105 9.21 5.70 -15.11
CA GLY A 105 9.20 6.51 -13.90
C GLY A 105 7.79 6.91 -13.46
N THR A 106 6.76 6.22 -13.96
CA THR A 106 5.37 6.47 -13.56
C THR A 106 5.06 5.86 -12.21
N HIS A 107 5.53 4.63 -11.97
CA HIS A 107 5.34 3.92 -10.71
C HIS A 107 6.66 3.79 -9.96
N LEU A 108 6.64 4.13 -8.69
CA LEU A 108 7.78 3.95 -7.79
C LEU A 108 7.40 3.09 -6.59
N ALA A 109 8.37 2.33 -6.12
CA ALA A 109 8.34 1.66 -4.83
C ALA A 109 9.44 2.26 -3.95
N VAL A 110 9.08 2.91 -2.85
CA VAL A 110 10.01 3.59 -1.94
C VAL A 110 10.03 2.89 -0.60
N LEU A 111 11.19 2.38 -0.20
CA LEU A 111 11.35 1.77 1.12
C LEU A 111 11.37 2.86 2.19
N ALA A 112 10.59 2.67 3.25
CA ALA A 112 10.57 3.52 4.43
C ALA A 112 10.69 2.71 5.71
N SER A 113 11.34 3.27 6.71
CA SER A 113 11.34 2.78 8.09
C SER A 113 10.71 3.85 8.97
N ILE A 114 9.62 3.51 9.63
CA ILE A 114 8.82 4.41 10.45
C ILE A 114 8.92 3.96 11.90
N THR A 115 9.15 4.90 12.80
CA THR A 115 9.11 4.65 14.23
C THR A 115 7.91 5.37 14.81
N GLY A 116 7.02 4.64 15.47
CA GLY A 116 5.88 5.20 16.19
C GLY A 116 6.26 5.94 17.48
N GLN A 117 5.30 6.62 18.09
CA GLN A 117 5.49 7.30 19.38
C GLN A 117 5.79 6.32 20.51
N ASP A 118 5.31 5.09 20.39
CA ASP A 118 5.56 3.96 21.29
C ASP A 118 6.97 3.34 21.13
N GLY A 119 7.74 3.81 20.14
CA GLY A 119 9.06 3.28 19.79
C GLY A 119 9.04 2.08 18.87
N VAL A 120 7.88 1.56 18.49
CA VAL A 120 7.76 0.46 17.54
C VAL A 120 8.26 0.90 16.18
N LYS A 121 9.13 0.08 15.57
CA LYS A 121 9.67 0.31 14.23
C LYS A 121 8.99 -0.61 13.24
N VAL A 122 8.48 -0.04 12.15
CA VAL A 122 7.89 -0.77 11.04
C VAL A 122 8.63 -0.43 9.74
N ARG A 123 8.79 -1.44 8.90
CA ARG A 123 9.30 -1.25 7.53
C ARG A 123 8.13 -1.33 6.57
N ALA A 124 8.08 -0.43 5.62
CA ALA A 124 7.04 -0.34 4.63
C ALA A 124 7.60 0.00 3.25
N VAL A 125 6.89 -0.43 2.23
CA VAL A 125 7.14 -0.01 0.86
C VAL A 125 5.96 0.86 0.44
N TYR A 126 6.23 2.13 0.21
CA TYR A 126 5.27 3.05 -0.39
C TYR A 126 5.21 2.82 -1.89
N LEU A 127 4.04 2.47 -2.37
CA LEU A 127 3.74 2.38 -3.80
C LEU A 127 3.24 3.75 -4.25
N MET A 128 3.95 4.35 -5.19
CA MET A 128 3.70 5.71 -5.66
C MET A 128 3.35 5.68 -7.13
N VAL A 129 2.43 6.51 -7.54
CA VAL A 129 2.10 6.74 -8.95
C VAL A 129 2.22 8.23 -9.28
N ARG A 130 2.77 8.53 -10.45
CA ARG A 130 2.84 9.91 -10.95
C ARG A 130 1.53 10.27 -11.64
N GLU A 131 0.77 11.17 -11.04
CA GLU A 131 -0.42 11.78 -11.63
C GLU A 131 -0.10 13.23 -11.95
N ALA A 132 -0.24 13.61 -13.21
CA ALA A 132 0.27 14.88 -13.74
C ALA A 132 1.79 15.01 -13.51
N LYS A 133 2.24 15.86 -12.60
CA LYS A 133 3.67 16.09 -12.29
C LYS A 133 4.06 15.72 -10.86
N ILE A 134 3.13 15.15 -10.09
CA ILE A 134 3.30 14.87 -8.66
C ILE A 134 3.15 13.37 -8.41
N TYR A 135 3.98 12.84 -7.52
CA TYR A 135 3.81 11.49 -7.04
C TYR A 135 2.76 11.45 -5.94
N HIS A 136 1.80 10.55 -6.10
CA HIS A 136 0.75 10.28 -5.13
C HIS A 136 0.91 8.87 -4.55
N VAL A 137 0.48 8.68 -3.32
CA VAL A 137 0.48 7.37 -2.67
C VAL A 137 -0.63 6.51 -3.27
N GLU A 138 -0.27 5.41 -3.89
CA GLU A 138 -1.18 4.42 -4.45
C GLU A 138 -1.50 3.31 -3.45
N GLY A 139 -0.56 3.05 -2.53
CA GLY A 139 -0.71 2.07 -1.47
C GLY A 139 0.55 1.98 -0.63
N VAL A 140 0.44 1.22 0.44
CA VAL A 140 1.57 0.88 1.32
C VAL A 140 1.55 -0.64 1.53
N ALA A 141 2.65 -1.29 1.18
CA ALA A 141 2.85 -2.71 1.44
C ALA A 141 3.76 -2.90 2.65
N GLY A 142 3.47 -3.86 3.50
CA GLY A 142 4.14 -4.06 4.78
C GLY A 142 3.51 -3.20 5.88
N GLY A 143 4.14 -3.16 7.01
CA GLY A 143 3.65 -2.39 8.18
C GLY A 143 3.60 -3.21 9.44
N ALA A 144 3.23 -4.45 9.44
CA ALA A 144 3.39 -5.34 10.58
C ALA A 144 4.28 -6.52 10.17
N GLN A 145 5.45 -6.62 10.78
CA GLN A 145 6.28 -7.81 10.80
C GLN A 145 6.90 -8.27 9.47
N PHE A 146 7.87 -7.51 8.96
CA PHE A 146 8.99 -8.19 8.34
C PHE A 146 9.94 -8.64 9.47
N PRO A 147 10.27 -9.94 9.57
CA PRO A 147 11.31 -10.38 10.51
C PRO A 147 12.57 -9.56 10.23
N GLN A 148 13.15 -9.00 11.29
CA GLN A 148 14.46 -8.39 11.21
C GLN A 148 15.40 -9.48 10.70
N GLN A 149 15.87 -9.37 9.46
CA GLN A 149 17.10 -10.04 9.09
C GLN A 149 18.18 -9.33 9.89
N ASP A 150 18.55 -9.91 11.01
CA ASP A 150 19.78 -9.58 11.68
C ASP A 150 20.88 -9.71 10.62
N SER A 151 21.41 -8.56 10.22
CA SER A 151 22.68 -8.52 9.52
C SER A 151 23.68 -9.03 10.52
N GLY A 152 23.90 -10.35 10.50
CA GLY A 152 24.95 -10.99 11.25
C GLY A 152 26.25 -10.28 10.96
N ALA A 153 26.66 -9.42 11.86
CA ALA A 153 28.00 -8.91 11.90
C ALA A 153 28.88 -10.14 12.15
N SER A 154 29.48 -10.65 11.09
CA SER A 154 30.63 -11.54 11.22
C SER A 154 31.69 -10.81 12.04
N ARG A 155 31.75 -11.16 13.30
CA ARG A 155 32.96 -10.95 14.07
C ARG A 155 33.87 -12.13 13.75
N ASP A 156 34.73 -11.94 12.79
CA ASP A 156 35.92 -12.77 12.67
C ASP A 156 37.01 -12.16 13.53
N VAL A 157 37.47 -12.99 14.41
CA VAL A 157 38.62 -12.84 15.33
C VAL A 157 39.91 -12.79 14.53
#